data_f66da580732d7272e3b034bdf5522653
#
_entry.id   f66da580732d7272e3b034bdf5522653
#
_cell.length_a   1.000
_cell.length_b   1.000
_cell.length_c   1.000
_cell.angle_alpha   90.00
_cell.angle_beta   90.00
_cell.angle_gamma   90.00
#
_symmetry.space_group_name_H-M   'P 1'
#
loop_
_entity.id
_entity.type
_entity.pdbx_description
1 polymer ?
#
loop_
_entity_poly.entity_id
_entity_poly.type
_entity_poly.pdbx_seq_one_letter_code
_entity_poly.pdbx_strand_id
1 'polypeptide(L)'
;MNSVPDVAVIGGGPAGLAAALAAEKAGAHAVVIEREKRLGGILKQCIHDGFGLIRFGEKLTGPEYSHRYVEALRKTGAEVRLLTFVANIRRTGRGFGLTLVHRGGIDVLTVGALVLATGCRERTARQAAIHGTHPAGVLTAGTAQYYTNILGQLPARRCVILGSGDIGLIMARRLTLEGAEVLGVYEAKPAPSGLSRNIAQCLDDFGIPLYTNRTVSRVFGRARLEGVEIAATDAAMNPIPGTEERIACDGLILSVGLIPENELAESLGVPIHPATKGPVCDQLCMTAIPGIFSCGNALQVNDLADYVSESGERAGKAAARLALEGGGETSGKDAAPERDAGNYAEFTADGNFLCMTPQRLDLSRLEDETVLYFRSREERENVLVRIYAGETELFRRRYTRLRPPEMERAVLKLRDAGLKAGDTIGLVMSGA
;
A
#
# COMPACT_ATOMS: atom_id res chain seq x y z
N MET A 1 -27.58 20.69 -14.07
CA MET A 1 -27.27 20.82 -12.64
C MET A 1 -26.29 19.70 -12.32
N ASN A 2 -25.07 19.99 -11.89
CA ASN A 2 -24.15 18.93 -11.47
C ASN A 2 -24.75 18.31 -10.21
N SER A 3 -25.08 17.01 -10.26
CA SER A 3 -25.53 16.27 -9.07
C SER A 3 -24.41 16.31 -8.03
N VAL A 4 -24.78 16.44 -6.76
CA VAL A 4 -23.83 16.33 -5.65
C VAL A 4 -23.29 14.89 -5.68
N PRO A 5 -21.96 14.68 -5.65
CA PRO A 5 -21.41 13.34 -5.66
C PRO A 5 -21.79 12.56 -4.39
N ASP A 6 -22.09 11.28 -4.53
CA ASP A 6 -22.42 10.40 -3.42
C ASP A 6 -21.16 9.93 -2.69
N VAL A 7 -20.11 9.64 -3.46
CA VAL A 7 -18.84 9.06 -2.98
C VAL A 7 -17.65 9.89 -3.43
N ALA A 8 -16.80 10.32 -2.50
CA ALA A 8 -15.48 10.86 -2.82
C ALA A 8 -14.40 9.79 -2.68
N VAL A 9 -13.62 9.61 -3.74
CA VAL A 9 -12.43 8.75 -3.78
C VAL A 9 -11.18 9.63 -3.76
N ILE A 10 -10.39 9.53 -2.70
CA ILE A 10 -9.18 10.34 -2.51
C ILE A 10 -7.96 9.56 -2.97
N GLY A 11 -7.44 9.91 -4.12
CA GLY A 11 -6.32 9.26 -4.82
C GLY A 11 -6.77 8.55 -6.10
N GLY A 12 -6.13 8.91 -7.22
CA GLY A 12 -6.39 8.36 -8.56
C GLY A 12 -5.43 7.25 -8.98
N GLY A 13 -4.87 6.51 -8.01
CA GLY A 13 -4.09 5.30 -8.24
C GLY A 13 -4.96 4.07 -8.54
N PRO A 14 -4.36 2.86 -8.69
CA PRO A 14 -5.11 1.65 -9.07
C PRO A 14 -6.25 1.32 -8.10
N ALA A 15 -6.08 1.50 -6.79
CA ALA A 15 -7.15 1.30 -5.81
C ALA A 15 -8.30 2.30 -6.00
N GLY A 16 -7.97 3.60 -6.12
CA GLY A 16 -8.99 4.63 -6.28
C GLY A 16 -9.74 4.55 -7.59
N LEU A 17 -9.06 4.22 -8.69
CA LEU A 17 -9.71 4.01 -9.99
C LEU A 17 -10.67 2.82 -9.94
N ALA A 18 -10.25 1.71 -9.31
CA ALA A 18 -11.11 0.54 -9.12
C ALA A 18 -12.31 0.87 -8.22
N ALA A 19 -12.10 1.66 -7.16
CA ALA A 19 -13.15 2.09 -6.25
C ALA A 19 -14.19 2.98 -6.94
N ALA A 20 -13.75 4.01 -7.66
CA ALA A 20 -14.64 4.90 -8.39
C ALA A 20 -15.46 4.14 -9.44
N LEU A 21 -14.80 3.25 -10.21
CA LEU A 21 -15.47 2.42 -11.20
C LEU A 21 -16.51 1.48 -10.57
N ALA A 22 -16.21 0.92 -9.41
CA ALA A 22 -17.14 0.05 -8.68
C ALA A 22 -18.33 0.84 -8.10
N ALA A 23 -18.09 2.06 -7.62
CA ALA A 23 -19.14 2.94 -7.13
C ALA A 23 -20.12 3.34 -8.25
N GLU A 24 -19.61 3.77 -9.40
CA GLU A 24 -20.42 4.10 -10.59
C GLU A 24 -21.25 2.89 -11.07
N LYS A 25 -20.63 1.70 -11.12
CA LYS A 25 -21.35 0.45 -11.48
C LYS A 25 -22.44 0.08 -10.48
N ALA A 26 -22.31 0.50 -9.23
CA ALA A 26 -23.33 0.30 -8.19
C ALA A 26 -24.41 1.40 -8.20
N GLY A 27 -24.34 2.38 -9.12
CA GLY A 27 -25.33 3.43 -9.31
C GLY A 27 -25.08 4.71 -8.52
N ALA A 28 -23.96 4.84 -7.80
CA ALA A 28 -23.59 6.05 -7.09
C ALA A 28 -22.72 6.95 -7.98
N HIS A 29 -22.93 8.26 -7.88
CA HIS A 29 -22.07 9.23 -8.56
C HIS A 29 -20.76 9.42 -7.78
N ALA A 30 -19.62 9.08 -8.40
CA ALA A 30 -18.30 9.15 -7.79
C ALA A 30 -17.51 10.38 -8.25
N VAL A 31 -16.75 10.97 -7.33
CA VAL A 31 -15.72 11.96 -7.67
C VAL A 31 -14.35 11.46 -7.24
N VAL A 32 -13.41 11.42 -8.18
CA VAL A 32 -11.99 11.10 -7.91
C VAL A 32 -11.21 12.39 -7.71
N ILE A 33 -10.57 12.54 -6.56
CA ILE A 33 -9.74 13.69 -6.23
C ILE A 33 -8.28 13.25 -6.27
N GLU A 34 -7.52 13.82 -7.21
CA GLU A 34 -6.12 13.46 -7.45
C GLU A 34 -5.21 14.70 -7.39
N ARG A 35 -4.19 14.63 -6.56
CA ARG A 35 -3.22 15.74 -6.39
C ARG A 35 -2.29 15.93 -7.58
N GLU A 36 -2.10 14.89 -8.38
CA GLU A 36 -1.23 14.92 -9.55
C GLU A 36 -1.97 15.36 -10.82
N LYS A 37 -1.20 15.65 -11.87
CA LYS A 37 -1.70 16.07 -13.18
C LYS A 37 -2.28 14.94 -14.04
N ARG A 38 -2.12 13.69 -13.61
CA ARG A 38 -2.57 12.49 -14.33
C ARG A 38 -2.99 11.39 -13.36
N LEU A 39 -4.04 10.67 -13.70
CA LEU A 39 -4.45 9.43 -13.03
C LEU A 39 -3.43 8.31 -13.22
N GLY A 40 -3.53 7.24 -12.44
CA GLY A 40 -2.71 6.03 -12.52
C GLY A 40 -1.75 5.84 -11.35
N GLY A 41 -1.61 6.84 -10.47
CA GLY A 41 -0.74 6.77 -9.28
C GLY A 41 0.70 6.41 -9.64
N ILE A 42 1.34 5.59 -8.80
CA ILE A 42 2.72 5.16 -8.98
C ILE A 42 2.92 4.25 -10.20
N LEU A 43 1.89 3.58 -10.69
CA LEU A 43 2.00 2.67 -11.84
C LEU A 43 2.44 3.38 -13.12
N LYS A 44 2.22 4.67 -13.24
CA LYS A 44 2.67 5.47 -14.40
C LYS A 44 4.17 5.36 -14.68
N GLN A 45 4.96 5.15 -13.64
CA GLN A 45 6.43 5.06 -13.72
C GLN A 45 6.95 3.62 -13.64
N CYS A 46 6.10 2.63 -13.34
CA CYS A 46 6.47 1.22 -13.25
C CYS A 46 6.45 0.58 -14.64
N ILE A 47 7.44 0.88 -15.49
CA ILE A 47 7.48 0.44 -16.89
C ILE A 47 7.88 -1.03 -17.07
N HIS A 48 8.30 -1.72 -16.00
CA HIS A 48 8.50 -3.17 -16.02
C HIS A 48 7.17 -3.91 -16.09
N ASP A 49 7.20 -5.15 -16.52
CA ASP A 49 6.06 -6.04 -16.62
C ASP A 49 5.75 -6.79 -15.31
N GLY A 50 4.66 -7.57 -15.31
CA GLY A 50 4.23 -8.41 -14.20
C GLY A 50 2.93 -7.96 -13.53
N PHE A 51 2.29 -6.92 -14.03
CA PHE A 51 0.99 -6.45 -13.56
C PHE A 51 -0.16 -7.15 -14.29
N GLY A 52 -1.30 -7.36 -13.62
CA GLY A 52 -2.55 -7.80 -14.25
C GLY A 52 -2.70 -9.31 -14.45
N LEU A 53 -1.77 -10.11 -13.98
CA LEU A 53 -1.82 -11.57 -14.13
C LEU A 53 -3.07 -12.19 -13.53
N ILE A 54 -3.51 -11.70 -12.38
CA ILE A 54 -4.72 -12.20 -11.68
C ILE A 54 -5.95 -11.47 -12.23
N ARG A 55 -5.88 -10.15 -12.37
CA ARG A 55 -7.04 -9.31 -12.70
C ARG A 55 -7.46 -9.40 -14.17
N PHE A 56 -6.49 -9.47 -15.07
CA PHE A 56 -6.73 -9.43 -16.51
C PHE A 56 -6.33 -10.71 -17.23
N GLY A 57 -5.64 -11.64 -16.54
CA GLY A 57 -5.06 -12.84 -17.17
C GLY A 57 -3.92 -12.52 -18.15
N GLU A 58 -3.37 -11.32 -18.08
CA GLU A 58 -2.37 -10.80 -19.01
C GLU A 58 -1.18 -10.23 -18.24
N LYS A 59 -0.01 -10.27 -18.85
CA LYS A 59 1.21 -9.69 -18.32
C LYS A 59 1.39 -8.27 -18.86
N LEU A 60 1.05 -7.28 -18.07
CA LEU A 60 1.06 -5.87 -18.43
C LEU A 60 2.20 -5.13 -17.76
N THR A 61 2.57 -3.97 -18.31
CA THR A 61 3.34 -2.94 -17.61
C THR A 61 2.43 -2.13 -16.68
N GLY A 62 3.01 -1.40 -15.73
CA GLY A 62 2.23 -0.53 -14.84
C GLY A 62 1.40 0.54 -15.57
N PRO A 63 1.97 1.26 -16.58
CA PRO A 63 1.19 2.19 -17.43
C PRO A 63 0.02 1.53 -18.14
N GLU A 64 0.20 0.35 -18.75
CA GLU A 64 -0.87 -0.39 -19.43
C GLU A 64 -1.97 -0.79 -18.46
N TYR A 65 -1.59 -1.33 -17.29
CA TYR A 65 -2.53 -1.68 -16.22
C TYR A 65 -3.38 -0.49 -15.80
N SER A 66 -2.75 0.63 -15.46
CA SER A 66 -3.46 1.83 -15.03
C SER A 66 -4.32 2.44 -16.13
N HIS A 67 -3.85 2.39 -17.38
CA HIS A 67 -4.57 2.90 -18.54
C HIS A 67 -5.91 2.19 -18.75
N ARG A 68 -5.97 0.87 -18.56
CA ARG A 68 -7.24 0.12 -18.65
C ARG A 68 -8.29 0.65 -17.66
N TYR A 69 -7.91 0.94 -16.44
CA TYR A 69 -8.82 1.53 -15.46
C TYR A 69 -9.22 2.96 -15.81
N VAL A 70 -8.27 3.78 -16.28
CA VAL A 70 -8.56 5.16 -16.72
C VAL A 70 -9.56 5.16 -17.88
N GLU A 71 -9.36 4.31 -18.91
CA GLU A 71 -10.27 4.20 -20.02
C GLU A 71 -11.66 3.64 -19.62
N ALA A 72 -11.70 2.71 -18.67
CA ALA A 72 -12.96 2.24 -18.14
C ALA A 72 -13.71 3.34 -17.38
N LEU A 73 -13.01 4.14 -16.55
CA LEU A 73 -13.60 5.24 -15.78
C LEU A 73 -14.12 6.36 -16.69
N ARG A 74 -13.41 6.68 -17.79
CA ARG A 74 -13.85 7.69 -18.77
C ARG A 74 -15.19 7.37 -19.44
N LYS A 75 -15.59 6.10 -19.42
CA LYS A 75 -16.88 5.64 -19.99
C LYS A 75 -18.03 5.71 -18.98
N THR A 76 -17.75 6.14 -17.75
CA THR A 76 -18.75 6.35 -16.67
C THR A 76 -19.05 7.83 -16.51
N GLY A 77 -19.97 8.16 -15.59
CA GLY A 77 -20.29 9.53 -15.20
C GLY A 77 -19.37 10.12 -14.13
N ALA A 78 -18.34 9.39 -13.69
CA ALA A 78 -17.48 9.81 -12.60
C ALA A 78 -16.78 11.15 -12.88
N GLU A 79 -16.86 12.06 -11.91
CA GLU A 79 -16.11 13.30 -11.94
C GLU A 79 -14.64 13.06 -11.60
N VAL A 80 -13.71 13.76 -12.26
CA VAL A 80 -12.27 13.69 -11.97
C VAL A 80 -11.71 15.10 -11.72
N ARG A 81 -11.18 15.31 -10.52
CA ARG A 81 -10.51 16.56 -10.11
C ARG A 81 -9.01 16.32 -9.98
N LEU A 82 -8.27 16.65 -11.04
CA LEU A 82 -6.80 16.61 -11.06
C LEU A 82 -6.21 17.89 -10.43
N LEU A 83 -4.94 17.82 -10.02
CA LEU A 83 -4.22 18.94 -9.38
C LEU A 83 -5.00 19.50 -8.18
N THR A 84 -5.72 18.63 -7.49
CA THR A 84 -6.58 18.98 -6.37
C THR A 84 -6.14 18.22 -5.13
N PHE A 85 -5.82 18.93 -4.07
CA PHE A 85 -5.37 18.40 -2.80
C PHE A 85 -6.49 18.48 -1.76
N VAL A 86 -6.74 17.40 -1.02
CA VAL A 86 -7.64 17.39 0.13
C VAL A 86 -6.86 17.87 1.35
N ALA A 87 -7.11 19.11 1.77
CA ALA A 87 -6.41 19.71 2.90
C ALA A 87 -7.01 19.32 4.25
N ASN A 88 -8.34 19.13 4.29
CA ASN A 88 -9.05 18.77 5.51
C ASN A 88 -10.34 18.01 5.20
N ILE A 89 -10.76 17.17 6.12
CA ILE A 89 -12.05 16.48 6.09
C ILE A 89 -12.73 16.68 7.44
N ARG A 90 -14.03 16.96 7.41
CA ARG A 90 -14.86 17.08 8.61
C ARG A 90 -16.15 16.29 8.45
N ARG A 91 -16.68 15.77 9.52
CA ARG A 91 -18.04 15.22 9.53
C ARG A 91 -19.08 16.33 9.41
N THR A 92 -20.18 16.03 8.73
CA THR A 92 -21.34 16.90 8.60
C THR A 92 -22.60 16.11 8.95
N GLY A 93 -23.73 16.73 9.13
CA GLY A 93 -24.99 16.01 9.40
C GLY A 93 -25.46 15.10 8.26
N ARG A 94 -24.84 15.19 7.07
CA ARG A 94 -25.16 14.38 5.88
C ARG A 94 -23.96 13.71 5.26
N GLY A 95 -22.96 13.31 6.06
CA GLY A 95 -21.74 12.67 5.56
C GLY A 95 -20.47 13.49 5.85
N PHE A 96 -19.72 13.87 4.83
CA PHE A 96 -18.40 14.47 4.97
C PHE A 96 -18.23 15.72 4.11
N GLY A 97 -17.64 16.77 4.71
CA GLY A 97 -17.22 17.98 4.00
C GLY A 97 -15.70 17.98 3.80
N LEU A 98 -15.25 18.05 2.56
CA LEU A 98 -13.85 18.06 2.19
C LEU A 98 -13.45 19.49 1.81
N THR A 99 -12.35 19.98 2.39
CA THR A 99 -11.72 21.22 1.95
C THR A 99 -10.70 20.89 0.87
N LEU A 100 -10.93 21.36 -0.34
CA LEU A 100 -10.13 21.10 -1.53
C LEU A 100 -9.30 22.32 -1.88
N VAL A 101 -8.01 22.12 -2.16
CA VAL A 101 -7.08 23.16 -2.61
C VAL A 101 -6.63 22.82 -4.03
N HIS A 102 -6.80 23.76 -4.94
CA HIS A 102 -6.43 23.63 -6.35
C HIS A 102 -6.00 24.98 -6.93
N ARG A 103 -5.59 25.01 -8.20
CA ARG A 103 -5.09 26.24 -8.84
C ARG A 103 -6.09 27.41 -8.84
N GLY A 104 -7.39 27.14 -8.83
CA GLY A 104 -8.46 28.14 -8.80
C GLY A 104 -8.78 28.68 -7.41
N GLY A 105 -8.21 28.09 -6.33
CA GLY A 105 -8.49 28.51 -4.97
C GLY A 105 -8.82 27.35 -4.03
N ILE A 106 -9.77 27.61 -3.14
CA ILE A 106 -10.24 26.65 -2.13
C ILE A 106 -11.73 26.42 -2.34
N ASP A 107 -12.11 25.16 -2.46
CA ASP A 107 -13.50 24.71 -2.55
C ASP A 107 -13.88 23.82 -1.37
N VAL A 108 -15.19 23.71 -1.12
CA VAL A 108 -15.75 22.74 -0.19
C VAL A 108 -16.66 21.79 -0.96
N LEU A 109 -16.39 20.49 -0.85
CA LEU A 109 -17.19 19.44 -1.44
C LEU A 109 -17.86 18.62 -0.31
N THR A 110 -19.18 18.37 -0.43
CA THR A 110 -19.91 17.48 0.51
C THR A 110 -20.27 16.18 -0.18
N VAL A 111 -20.08 15.06 0.51
CA VAL A 111 -20.37 13.70 0.01
C VAL A 111 -20.92 12.82 1.09
N GLY A 112 -21.64 11.74 0.70
CA GLY A 112 -22.20 10.75 1.63
C GLY A 112 -21.16 9.79 2.21
N ALA A 113 -20.18 9.37 1.41
CA ALA A 113 -19.14 8.43 1.83
C ALA A 113 -17.75 8.79 1.28
N LEU A 114 -16.71 8.30 1.96
CA LEU A 114 -15.28 8.50 1.61
C LEU A 114 -14.60 7.19 1.33
N VAL A 115 -13.79 7.14 0.27
CA VAL A 115 -12.82 6.07 0.03
C VAL A 115 -11.41 6.66 0.05
N LEU A 116 -10.63 6.30 1.06
CA LEU A 116 -9.24 6.70 1.21
C LEU A 116 -8.34 5.73 0.41
N ALA A 117 -7.90 6.16 -0.76
CA ALA A 117 -7.01 5.45 -1.68
C ALA A 117 -5.68 6.20 -1.81
N THR A 118 -5.22 6.81 -0.72
CA THR A 118 -4.07 7.72 -0.64
C THR A 118 -2.72 7.05 -0.89
N GLY A 119 -2.68 5.72 -0.84
CA GLY A 119 -1.48 4.95 -1.14
C GLY A 119 -0.45 4.98 -0.01
N CYS A 120 0.82 5.00 -0.38
CA CYS A 120 1.94 5.02 0.55
C CYS A 120 3.07 5.89 0.02
N ARG A 121 3.97 6.30 0.91
CA ARG A 121 5.23 6.97 0.59
C ARG A 121 6.43 6.14 1.03
N GLU A 122 7.56 6.41 0.43
CA GLU A 122 8.80 5.73 0.77
C GLU A 122 9.46 6.34 2.01
N ARG A 123 10.17 5.51 2.78
CA ARG A 123 10.99 5.96 3.89
C ARG A 123 12.16 6.80 3.39
N THR A 124 12.40 7.92 4.06
CA THR A 124 13.53 8.84 3.79
C THR A 124 14.81 8.38 4.48
N ALA A 125 15.95 8.98 4.11
CA ALA A 125 17.25 8.73 4.75
C ALA A 125 17.19 8.96 6.28
N ARG A 126 16.49 10.02 6.72
CA ARG A 126 16.34 10.29 8.16
C ARG A 126 15.56 9.20 8.89
N GLN A 127 14.50 8.67 8.26
CA GLN A 127 13.71 7.57 8.84
C GLN A 127 14.47 6.23 8.83
N ALA A 128 15.48 6.10 7.96
CA ALA A 128 16.41 4.98 7.93
C ALA A 128 17.64 5.21 8.84
N ALA A 129 17.65 6.25 9.68
CA ALA A 129 18.73 6.62 10.59
C ALA A 129 20.10 6.83 9.88
N ILE A 130 20.09 7.29 8.63
CA ILE A 130 21.31 7.62 7.90
C ILE A 130 21.75 9.03 8.29
N HIS A 131 22.95 9.12 8.83
CA HIS A 131 23.55 10.36 9.30
C HIS A 131 24.33 11.11 8.20
N GLY A 132 24.76 12.32 8.50
CA GLY A 132 25.64 13.13 7.63
C GLY A 132 24.97 14.39 7.13
N THR A 133 25.41 14.86 5.96
CA THR A 133 24.91 16.07 5.30
C THR A 133 23.65 15.78 4.48
N HIS A 134 23.07 16.80 3.84
CA HIS A 134 21.90 16.64 2.96
C HIS A 134 22.25 17.04 1.50
N PRO A 135 23.18 16.33 0.83
CA PRO A 135 23.55 16.63 -0.54
C PRO A 135 22.50 16.17 -1.53
N ALA A 136 22.46 16.76 -2.72
CA ALA A 136 21.73 16.17 -3.84
C ALA A 136 22.31 14.80 -4.19
N GLY A 137 21.48 13.86 -4.69
CA GLY A 137 21.89 12.51 -5.03
C GLY A 137 21.48 11.43 -4.01
N VAL A 138 20.89 11.81 -2.87
CA VAL A 138 20.22 10.88 -1.96
C VAL A 138 18.73 10.86 -2.33
N LEU A 139 18.26 9.76 -2.91
CA LEU A 139 16.93 9.63 -3.50
C LEU A 139 16.26 8.36 -3.00
N THR A 140 14.94 8.38 -2.86
CA THR A 140 14.18 7.13 -2.74
C THR A 140 14.11 6.42 -4.10
N ALA A 141 13.87 5.11 -4.09
CA ALA A 141 13.83 4.31 -5.31
C ALA A 141 12.72 4.77 -6.27
N GLY A 142 11.54 5.14 -5.74
CA GLY A 142 10.45 5.69 -6.55
C GLY A 142 10.77 7.06 -7.12
N THR A 143 11.51 7.91 -6.39
CA THR A 143 11.98 9.18 -6.93
C THR A 143 13.01 8.95 -8.06
N ALA A 144 13.96 8.03 -7.88
CA ALA A 144 14.92 7.67 -8.93
C ALA A 144 14.19 7.08 -10.15
N GLN A 145 13.18 6.25 -9.93
CA GLN A 145 12.33 5.69 -10.98
C GLN A 145 11.59 6.79 -11.76
N TYR A 146 11.07 7.80 -11.06
CA TYR A 146 10.40 8.95 -11.70
C TYR A 146 11.37 9.74 -12.60
N TYR A 147 12.57 10.06 -12.10
CA TYR A 147 13.60 10.72 -12.91
C TYR A 147 13.93 9.93 -14.16
N THR A 148 14.17 8.64 -14.01
CA THR A 148 14.59 7.79 -15.11
C THR A 148 13.45 7.52 -16.10
N ASN A 149 12.29 7.09 -15.61
CA ASN A 149 11.22 6.56 -16.47
C ASN A 149 10.25 7.62 -16.99
N ILE A 150 10.08 8.73 -16.26
CA ILE A 150 9.14 9.81 -16.65
C ILE A 150 9.86 11.02 -17.22
N LEU A 151 10.99 11.41 -16.62
CA LEU A 151 11.73 12.59 -17.06
C LEU A 151 12.86 12.27 -18.06
N GLY A 152 13.22 10.99 -18.24
CA GLY A 152 14.33 10.57 -19.11
C GLY A 152 15.68 11.09 -18.63
N GLN A 153 15.85 11.25 -17.31
CA GLN A 153 17.05 11.81 -16.69
C GLN A 153 17.72 10.77 -15.80
N LEU A 154 19.02 10.55 -16.00
CA LEU A 154 19.81 9.69 -15.13
C LEU A 154 20.14 10.42 -13.82
N PRO A 155 19.64 9.94 -12.65
CA PRO A 155 19.79 10.66 -11.39
C PRO A 155 21.19 10.58 -10.79
N ALA A 156 21.97 9.55 -11.15
CA ALA A 156 23.33 9.31 -10.69
C ALA A 156 24.12 8.53 -11.74
N ARG A 157 25.45 8.72 -11.78
CA ARG A 157 26.36 7.96 -12.66
C ARG A 157 26.94 6.74 -11.95
N ARG A 158 27.26 6.87 -10.66
CA ARG A 158 27.77 5.79 -9.81
C ARG A 158 26.94 5.75 -8.55
N CYS A 159 26.19 4.69 -8.34
CA CYS A 159 25.25 4.64 -7.21
C CYS A 159 25.37 3.37 -6.36
N VAL A 160 25.00 3.56 -5.10
CA VAL A 160 24.73 2.51 -4.11
C VAL A 160 23.23 2.42 -3.93
N ILE A 161 22.71 1.21 -3.81
CA ILE A 161 21.30 0.97 -3.49
C ILE A 161 21.22 0.36 -2.09
N LEU A 162 20.43 0.96 -1.20
CA LEU A 162 20.14 0.44 0.11
C LEU A 162 18.73 -0.16 0.15
N GLY A 163 18.67 -1.44 0.48
CA GLY A 163 17.46 -2.26 0.52
C GLY A 163 17.29 -3.11 -0.73
N SER A 164 17.11 -4.41 -0.52
CA SER A 164 16.95 -5.43 -1.55
C SER A 164 15.48 -5.81 -1.81
N GLY A 165 14.53 -4.94 -1.47
CA GLY A 165 13.14 -5.09 -1.88
C GLY A 165 12.97 -4.97 -3.40
N ASP A 166 11.85 -5.46 -3.96
CA ASP A 166 11.67 -5.54 -5.42
C ASP A 166 11.92 -4.23 -6.16
N ILE A 167 11.51 -3.09 -5.59
CA ILE A 167 11.76 -1.77 -6.22
C ILE A 167 13.27 -1.47 -6.27
N GLY A 168 14.03 -1.81 -5.22
CA GLY A 168 15.48 -1.64 -5.20
C GLY A 168 16.17 -2.49 -6.27
N LEU A 169 15.77 -3.75 -6.41
CA LEU A 169 16.29 -4.68 -7.42
C LEU A 169 15.95 -4.22 -8.85
N ILE A 170 14.71 -3.83 -9.08
CA ILE A 170 14.24 -3.30 -10.37
C ILE A 170 15.02 -2.02 -10.74
N MET A 171 15.27 -1.15 -9.77
CA MET A 171 16.04 0.07 -10.01
C MET A 171 17.52 -0.20 -10.24
N ALA A 172 18.10 -1.23 -9.60
CA ALA A 172 19.48 -1.66 -9.90
C ALA A 172 19.61 -2.00 -11.38
N ARG A 173 18.77 -2.90 -11.88
CA ARG A 173 18.71 -3.25 -13.30
C ARG A 173 18.43 -2.03 -14.19
N ARG A 174 17.44 -1.21 -13.83
CA ARG A 174 17.02 -0.08 -14.65
C ARG A 174 18.13 0.97 -14.80
N LEU A 175 18.78 1.35 -13.72
CA LEU A 175 19.87 2.32 -13.75
C LEU A 175 21.07 1.81 -14.55
N THR A 176 21.39 0.53 -14.44
CA THR A 176 22.45 -0.11 -15.25
C THR A 176 22.13 -0.06 -16.73
N LEU A 177 20.87 -0.34 -17.12
CA LEU A 177 20.43 -0.23 -18.52
C LEU A 177 20.50 1.20 -19.08
N GLU A 178 20.37 2.21 -18.22
CA GLU A 178 20.52 3.63 -18.58
C GLU A 178 21.96 4.12 -18.53
N GLY A 179 22.93 3.23 -18.24
CA GLY A 179 24.34 3.53 -18.25
C GLY A 179 24.95 4.01 -16.94
N ALA A 180 24.24 3.85 -15.81
CA ALA A 180 24.83 4.06 -14.49
C ALA A 180 25.65 2.84 -14.06
N GLU A 181 26.72 3.06 -13.31
CA GLU A 181 27.45 2.05 -12.58
C GLU A 181 26.76 1.81 -11.22
N VAL A 182 26.07 0.66 -11.05
CA VAL A 182 25.52 0.25 -9.77
C VAL A 182 26.58 -0.52 -9.01
N LEU A 183 27.17 0.09 -7.97
CA LEU A 183 28.28 -0.45 -7.18
C LEU A 183 27.87 -1.65 -6.32
N GLY A 184 26.58 -1.75 -6.00
CA GLY A 184 26.00 -2.87 -5.28
C GLY A 184 24.69 -2.52 -4.62
N VAL A 185 23.97 -3.58 -4.24
CA VAL A 185 22.76 -3.53 -3.40
C VAL A 185 23.14 -3.98 -2.00
N TYR A 186 22.79 -3.20 -1.00
CA TYR A 186 23.08 -3.45 0.41
C TYR A 186 21.80 -3.71 1.18
N GLU A 187 21.77 -4.81 1.94
CA GLU A 187 20.60 -5.23 2.73
C GLU A 187 21.01 -5.39 4.19
N ALA A 188 20.27 -4.72 5.07
CA ALA A 188 20.53 -4.76 6.51
C ALA A 188 20.23 -6.13 7.13
N LYS A 189 19.33 -6.91 6.54
CA LYS A 189 18.95 -8.25 6.98
C LYS A 189 19.94 -9.31 6.49
N PRO A 190 19.93 -10.51 7.11
CA PRO A 190 20.77 -11.62 6.68
C PRO A 190 20.34 -12.25 5.34
N ALA A 191 19.11 -11.98 4.89
CA ALA A 191 18.55 -12.48 3.64
C ALA A 191 17.90 -11.33 2.83
N PRO A 192 17.89 -11.43 1.49
CA PRO A 192 17.25 -10.44 0.63
C PRO A 192 15.74 -10.38 0.88
N SER A 193 15.18 -9.18 0.68
CA SER A 193 13.77 -8.88 0.94
C SER A 193 12.88 -8.97 -0.31
N GLY A 194 13.46 -9.06 -1.50
CA GLY A 194 12.73 -9.15 -2.77
C GLY A 194 12.51 -10.59 -3.25
N LEU A 195 11.72 -10.73 -4.29
CA LEU A 195 11.43 -12.02 -4.91
C LEU A 195 12.68 -12.61 -5.58
N SER A 196 12.88 -13.93 -5.46
CA SER A 196 14.05 -14.63 -6.03
C SER A 196 14.21 -14.40 -7.54
N ARG A 197 13.09 -14.33 -8.28
CA ARG A 197 13.15 -14.02 -9.72
C ARG A 197 13.73 -12.65 -10.01
N ASN A 198 13.43 -11.66 -9.14
CA ASN A 198 13.96 -10.30 -9.31
C ASN A 198 15.45 -10.23 -8.93
N ILE A 199 15.90 -11.05 -7.98
CA ILE A 199 17.35 -11.19 -7.70
C ILE A 199 18.05 -11.70 -8.96
N ALA A 200 17.61 -12.81 -9.53
CA ALA A 200 18.19 -13.37 -10.75
C ALA A 200 18.17 -12.38 -11.91
N GLN A 201 17.01 -11.84 -12.25
CA GLN A 201 16.83 -10.97 -13.44
C GLN A 201 17.39 -9.56 -13.28
N CYS A 202 17.54 -9.05 -12.06
CA CYS A 202 17.95 -7.67 -11.83
C CYS A 202 19.39 -7.54 -11.32
N LEU A 203 19.93 -8.57 -10.68
CA LEU A 203 21.29 -8.54 -10.15
C LEU A 203 22.21 -9.55 -10.87
N ASP A 204 21.86 -10.84 -10.85
CA ASP A 204 22.73 -11.90 -11.37
C ASP A 204 22.99 -11.73 -12.87
N ASP A 205 21.94 -11.46 -13.68
CA ASP A 205 22.05 -11.22 -15.12
C ASP A 205 22.91 -9.98 -15.47
N PHE A 206 23.10 -9.05 -14.52
CA PHE A 206 23.87 -7.82 -14.71
C PHE A 206 25.18 -7.80 -13.92
N GLY A 207 25.50 -8.86 -13.18
CA GLY A 207 26.69 -8.94 -12.35
C GLY A 207 26.74 -7.91 -11.21
N ILE A 208 25.57 -7.45 -10.73
CA ILE A 208 25.47 -6.47 -9.64
C ILE A 208 25.56 -7.20 -8.30
N PRO A 209 26.54 -6.88 -7.44
CA PRO A 209 26.73 -7.57 -6.18
C PRO A 209 25.63 -7.23 -5.16
N LEU A 210 25.20 -8.24 -4.39
CA LEU A 210 24.31 -8.11 -3.25
C LEU A 210 25.05 -8.42 -1.95
N TYR A 211 25.01 -7.46 -1.03
CA TYR A 211 25.67 -7.55 0.28
C TYR A 211 24.59 -7.56 1.38
N THR A 212 24.44 -8.69 2.07
CA THR A 212 23.58 -8.83 3.24
C THR A 212 24.31 -8.47 4.54
N ASN A 213 23.55 -8.24 5.64
CA ASN A 213 24.06 -7.77 6.92
C ASN A 213 24.91 -6.48 6.77
N ARG A 214 24.49 -5.57 5.90
CA ARG A 214 25.16 -4.30 5.61
C ARG A 214 24.14 -3.18 5.48
N THR A 215 24.46 -2.01 6.02
CA THR A 215 23.62 -0.81 5.90
C THR A 215 24.47 0.42 5.61
N VAL A 216 23.82 1.47 5.13
CA VAL A 216 24.43 2.80 5.03
C VAL A 216 24.25 3.52 6.36
N SER A 217 25.35 3.87 7.01
CA SER A 217 25.36 4.61 8.28
C SER A 217 25.42 6.13 8.08
N ARG A 218 26.14 6.57 7.04
CA ARG A 218 26.41 7.99 6.81
C ARG A 218 26.55 8.34 5.33
N VAL A 219 26.22 9.59 4.99
CA VAL A 219 26.44 10.20 3.68
C VAL A 219 27.43 11.36 3.76
N PHE A 220 28.23 11.55 2.71
CA PHE A 220 29.22 12.60 2.59
C PHE A 220 28.99 13.39 1.31
N GLY A 221 29.21 14.68 1.36
CA GLY A 221 29.10 15.59 0.23
C GLY A 221 28.55 16.94 0.68
N ARG A 222 28.69 17.93 -0.16
CA ARG A 222 28.23 19.29 0.13
C ARG A 222 27.06 19.68 -0.75
N ALA A 223 27.32 19.98 -2.00
CA ALA A 223 26.25 20.27 -2.98
C ALA A 223 25.66 18.98 -3.55
N ARG A 224 26.50 17.97 -3.79
CA ARG A 224 26.13 16.64 -4.27
C ARG A 224 26.80 15.57 -3.43
N LEU A 225 26.23 14.35 -3.45
CA LEU A 225 26.80 13.18 -2.80
C LEU A 225 28.16 12.87 -3.40
N GLU A 226 29.16 12.63 -2.55
CA GLU A 226 30.54 12.27 -2.89
C GLU A 226 30.89 10.86 -2.41
N GLY A 227 30.04 10.30 -1.55
CA GLY A 227 30.22 8.94 -1.04
C GLY A 227 29.29 8.62 0.12
N VAL A 228 29.25 7.33 0.43
CA VAL A 228 28.51 6.76 1.56
C VAL A 228 29.44 5.96 2.45
N GLU A 229 29.04 5.77 3.70
CA GLU A 229 29.67 4.87 4.64
C GLU A 229 28.76 3.65 4.82
N ILE A 230 29.33 2.48 4.56
CA ILE A 230 28.66 1.19 4.75
C ILE A 230 29.21 0.55 6.02
N ALA A 231 28.33 0.04 6.86
CA ALA A 231 28.69 -0.72 8.07
C ALA A 231 28.02 -2.09 8.08
N ALA A 232 28.64 -3.06 8.74
CA ALA A 232 27.99 -4.32 9.09
C ALA A 232 26.83 -4.06 10.06
N THR A 233 25.84 -4.96 10.08
CA THR A 233 24.69 -4.85 10.98
C THR A 233 24.63 -5.99 12.00
N ASP A 234 24.17 -5.67 13.19
CA ASP A 234 23.82 -6.66 14.22
C ASP A 234 22.44 -7.30 13.93
N ALA A 235 22.00 -8.23 14.80
CA ALA A 235 20.71 -8.90 14.69
C ALA A 235 19.50 -7.96 14.79
N ALA A 236 19.66 -6.77 15.36
CA ALA A 236 18.65 -5.72 15.41
C ALA A 236 18.74 -4.73 14.22
N MET A 237 19.61 -5.03 13.24
CA MET A 237 19.90 -4.20 12.06
C MET A 237 20.56 -2.86 12.39
N ASN A 238 21.18 -2.69 13.55
CA ASN A 238 21.95 -1.51 13.88
C ASN A 238 23.38 -1.61 13.31
N PRO A 239 23.98 -0.50 12.87
CA PRO A 239 25.38 -0.48 12.42
C PRO A 239 26.32 -0.89 13.56
N ILE A 240 27.28 -1.78 13.28
CA ILE A 240 28.32 -2.20 14.19
C ILE A 240 29.50 -1.24 14.09
N PRO A 241 29.85 -0.48 15.17
CA PRO A 241 30.99 0.43 15.16
C PRO A 241 32.32 -0.27 14.87
N GLY A 242 33.17 0.38 14.07
CA GLY A 242 34.49 -0.15 13.67
C GLY A 242 34.46 -1.05 12.43
N THR A 243 33.29 -1.19 11.79
CA THR A 243 33.14 -1.98 10.54
C THR A 243 32.87 -1.10 9.33
N GLU A 244 33.00 0.22 9.49
CA GLU A 244 32.65 1.21 8.47
C GLU A 244 33.64 1.18 7.31
N GLU A 245 33.11 1.19 6.09
CA GLU A 245 33.84 1.30 4.85
C GLU A 245 33.25 2.44 4.01
N ARG A 246 34.10 3.31 3.48
CA ARG A 246 33.67 4.42 2.64
C ARG A 246 33.69 4.04 1.17
N ILE A 247 32.57 4.27 0.49
CA ILE A 247 32.38 4.03 -0.95
C ILE A 247 32.13 5.36 -1.65
N ALA A 248 32.99 5.71 -2.62
CA ALA A 248 32.81 6.91 -3.44
C ALA A 248 31.68 6.69 -4.46
N CYS A 249 30.65 7.52 -4.42
CA CYS A 249 29.50 7.48 -5.33
C CYS A 249 28.83 8.86 -5.38
N ASP A 250 28.07 9.12 -6.45
CA ASP A 250 27.29 10.36 -6.63
C ASP A 250 25.78 10.14 -6.47
N GLY A 251 25.36 8.90 -6.14
CA GLY A 251 23.98 8.53 -5.87
C GLY A 251 23.82 7.49 -4.78
N LEU A 252 22.86 7.72 -3.88
CA LEU A 252 22.34 6.74 -2.92
C LEU A 252 20.84 6.56 -3.18
N ILE A 253 20.45 5.35 -3.55
CA ILE A 253 19.05 5.00 -3.84
C ILE A 253 18.49 4.20 -2.65
N LEU A 254 17.41 4.69 -2.06
CA LEU A 254 16.81 4.11 -0.86
C LEU A 254 15.58 3.29 -1.22
N SER A 255 15.62 1.98 -0.95
CA SER A 255 14.50 1.04 -1.04
C SER A 255 14.23 0.39 0.31
N VAL A 256 14.02 1.21 1.36
CA VAL A 256 14.02 0.82 2.77
C VAL A 256 12.63 0.72 3.39
N GLY A 257 11.64 0.48 2.57
CA GLY A 257 10.26 0.24 2.96
C GLY A 257 9.32 1.42 2.71
N LEU A 258 8.03 1.14 2.85
CA LEU A 258 6.92 2.02 2.55
C LEU A 258 6.16 2.37 3.84
N ILE A 259 5.53 3.55 3.85
CA ILE A 259 4.69 4.05 4.91
C ILE A 259 3.32 4.39 4.31
N PRO A 260 2.23 3.71 4.70
CA PRO A 260 0.88 4.09 4.30
C PRO A 260 0.56 5.56 4.62
N GLU A 261 -0.04 6.29 3.69
CA GLU A 261 -0.43 7.70 3.86
C GLU A 261 -1.81 7.80 4.50
N ASN A 262 -1.86 7.88 5.83
CA ASN A 262 -3.09 7.84 6.62
C ASN A 262 -3.37 9.11 7.45
N GLU A 263 -2.69 10.22 7.18
CA GLU A 263 -2.86 11.47 7.92
C GLU A 263 -4.31 11.98 7.87
N LEU A 264 -5.02 11.78 6.76
CA LEU A 264 -6.44 12.12 6.66
C LEU A 264 -7.31 11.20 7.52
N ALA A 265 -7.00 9.89 7.58
CA ALA A 265 -7.70 8.94 8.44
C ALA A 265 -7.47 9.26 9.92
N GLU A 266 -6.22 9.53 10.30
CA GLU A 266 -5.83 9.89 11.68
C GLU A 266 -6.51 11.21 12.12
N SER A 267 -6.58 12.21 11.24
CA SER A 267 -7.26 13.49 11.52
C SER A 267 -8.76 13.33 11.80
N LEU A 268 -9.37 12.27 11.30
CA LEU A 268 -10.77 11.90 11.54
C LEU A 268 -10.94 10.98 12.77
N GLY A 269 -9.84 10.62 13.45
CA GLY A 269 -9.86 9.71 14.59
C GLY A 269 -10.01 8.23 14.23
N VAL A 270 -9.73 7.85 12.98
CA VAL A 270 -9.74 6.44 12.53
C VAL A 270 -8.61 5.68 13.21
N PRO A 271 -8.88 4.57 13.92
CA PRO A 271 -7.83 3.75 14.52
C PRO A 271 -6.92 3.14 13.47
N ILE A 272 -5.60 3.27 13.69
CA ILE A 272 -4.57 2.69 12.83
C ILE A 272 -4.04 1.39 13.46
N HIS A 273 -4.01 0.32 12.68
CA HIS A 273 -3.51 -0.97 13.13
C HIS A 273 -1.98 -0.99 13.19
N PRO A 274 -1.36 -1.43 14.31
CA PRO A 274 0.08 -1.29 14.52
C PRO A 274 0.95 -2.09 13.55
N ALA A 275 0.46 -3.22 13.02
CA ALA A 275 1.22 -4.05 12.10
C ALA A 275 1.08 -3.61 10.64
N THR A 276 -0.13 -3.35 10.16
CA THR A 276 -0.36 -2.90 8.78
C THR A 276 -0.03 -1.44 8.56
N LYS A 277 -0.03 -0.62 9.63
CA LYS A 277 0.05 0.85 9.59
C LYS A 277 -1.09 1.51 8.79
N GLY A 278 -2.12 0.75 8.47
CA GLY A 278 -3.36 1.21 7.84
C GLY A 278 -4.53 1.20 8.81
N PRO A 279 -5.68 1.77 8.43
CA PRO A 279 -6.90 1.74 9.22
C PRO A 279 -7.36 0.34 9.62
N VAL A 280 -7.84 0.19 10.85
CA VAL A 280 -8.60 -1.01 11.24
C VAL A 280 -9.88 -1.03 10.43
N CYS A 281 -10.15 -2.12 9.72
CA CYS A 281 -11.30 -2.24 8.83
C CYS A 281 -12.00 -3.59 8.95
N ASP A 282 -13.22 -3.63 8.40
CA ASP A 282 -13.99 -4.84 8.18
C ASP A 282 -13.75 -5.45 6.79
N GLN A 283 -14.48 -6.53 6.47
CA GLN A 283 -14.38 -7.26 5.21
C GLN A 283 -14.79 -6.45 3.98
N LEU A 284 -15.51 -5.35 4.16
CA LEU A 284 -15.94 -4.42 3.11
C LEU A 284 -14.98 -3.22 2.99
N CYS A 285 -13.85 -3.25 3.70
CA CYS A 285 -12.89 -2.16 3.80
C CYS A 285 -13.43 -0.91 4.51
N MET A 286 -14.56 -0.99 5.21
CA MET A 286 -15.06 0.11 6.05
C MET A 286 -14.25 0.18 7.34
N THR A 287 -13.81 1.39 7.68
CA THR A 287 -13.04 1.64 8.90
C THR A 287 -13.91 1.55 10.16
N ALA A 288 -13.32 1.78 11.33
CA ALA A 288 -14.06 1.89 12.59
C ALA A 288 -15.04 3.08 12.61
N ILE A 289 -14.94 3.97 11.64
CA ILE A 289 -15.83 5.12 11.49
C ILE A 289 -16.75 4.88 10.28
N PRO A 290 -18.06 4.77 10.50
CA PRO A 290 -19.03 4.54 9.42
C PRO A 290 -18.92 5.59 8.32
N GLY A 291 -19.00 5.14 7.06
CA GLY A 291 -18.91 6.00 5.89
C GLY A 291 -17.47 6.30 5.42
N ILE A 292 -16.46 5.87 6.17
CA ILE A 292 -15.05 5.97 5.76
C ILE A 292 -14.51 4.60 5.41
N PHE A 293 -14.07 4.43 4.18
CA PHE A 293 -13.45 3.22 3.65
C PHE A 293 -11.99 3.47 3.34
N SER A 294 -11.14 2.44 3.45
CA SER A 294 -9.73 2.53 3.08
C SER A 294 -9.35 1.35 2.19
N CYS A 295 -8.52 1.58 1.18
CA CYS A 295 -8.12 0.55 0.24
C CYS A 295 -6.70 0.75 -0.30
N GLY A 296 -6.18 -0.30 -0.96
CA GLY A 296 -4.84 -0.30 -1.52
C GLY A 296 -3.75 -0.14 -0.47
N ASN A 297 -2.67 0.55 -0.84
CA ASN A 297 -1.50 0.69 0.05
C ASN A 297 -1.71 1.65 1.23
N ALA A 298 -2.80 2.40 1.26
CA ALA A 298 -3.23 3.13 2.46
C ALA A 298 -3.74 2.18 3.55
N LEU A 299 -4.40 1.08 3.17
CA LEU A 299 -4.91 0.07 4.09
C LEU A 299 -3.82 -0.89 4.56
N GLN A 300 -3.05 -1.40 3.62
CA GLN A 300 -1.86 -2.25 3.84
C GLN A 300 -0.97 -2.21 2.60
N VAL A 301 0.33 -2.31 2.79
CA VAL A 301 1.26 -2.39 1.65
C VAL A 301 1.11 -3.74 0.97
N ASN A 302 0.77 -3.72 -0.31
CA ASN A 302 0.60 -4.90 -1.16
C ASN A 302 1.80 -5.09 -2.10
N ASP A 303 2.11 -6.32 -2.42
CA ASP A 303 3.11 -6.72 -3.42
C ASP A 303 2.52 -6.83 -4.84
N LEU A 304 1.20 -6.97 -4.98
CA LEU A 304 0.53 -7.05 -6.28
C LEU A 304 -0.49 -5.92 -6.48
N ALA A 305 -0.43 -5.23 -7.61
CA ALA A 305 -1.41 -4.22 -8.00
C ALA A 305 -2.83 -4.80 -8.16
N ASP A 306 -2.92 -6.10 -8.47
CA ASP A 306 -4.19 -6.82 -8.58
C ASP A 306 -4.94 -6.83 -7.24
N TYR A 307 -4.26 -7.04 -6.12
CA TYR A 307 -4.85 -6.98 -4.77
C TYR A 307 -5.18 -5.55 -4.34
N VAL A 308 -4.36 -4.58 -4.77
CA VAL A 308 -4.66 -3.15 -4.59
C VAL A 308 -5.98 -2.79 -5.24
N SER A 309 -6.21 -3.19 -6.50
CA SER A 309 -7.46 -2.93 -7.22
C SER A 309 -8.64 -3.72 -6.67
N GLU A 310 -8.43 -4.97 -6.21
CA GLU A 310 -9.47 -5.78 -5.59
C GLU A 310 -10.02 -5.13 -4.30
N SER A 311 -9.13 -4.59 -3.46
CA SER A 311 -9.55 -3.86 -2.25
C SER A 311 -10.29 -2.57 -2.59
N GLY A 312 -9.86 -1.86 -3.64
CA GLY A 312 -10.54 -0.67 -4.16
C GLY A 312 -11.95 -0.98 -4.64
N GLU A 313 -12.12 -2.03 -5.42
CA GLU A 313 -13.43 -2.46 -5.92
C GLU A 313 -14.41 -2.78 -4.78
N ARG A 314 -13.93 -3.48 -3.74
CA ARG A 314 -14.74 -3.76 -2.54
C ARG A 314 -15.14 -2.48 -1.81
N ALA A 315 -14.17 -1.62 -1.54
CA ALA A 315 -14.42 -0.35 -0.85
C ALA A 315 -15.40 0.54 -1.62
N GLY A 316 -15.22 0.68 -2.92
CA GLY A 316 -16.08 1.50 -3.78
C GLY A 316 -17.52 0.99 -3.85
N LYS A 317 -17.71 -0.32 -4.02
CA LYS A 317 -19.04 -0.96 -4.02
C LYS A 317 -19.75 -0.78 -2.68
N ALA A 318 -19.03 -0.95 -1.57
CA ALA A 318 -19.60 -0.79 -0.23
C ALA A 318 -19.92 0.68 0.11
N ALA A 319 -19.03 1.61 -0.29
CA ALA A 319 -19.25 3.05 -0.12
C ALA A 319 -20.48 3.53 -0.90
N ALA A 320 -20.67 3.06 -2.13
CA ALA A 320 -21.83 3.36 -2.95
C ALA A 320 -23.12 2.91 -2.30
N ARG A 321 -23.18 1.66 -1.84
CA ARG A 321 -24.36 1.12 -1.13
C ARG A 321 -24.71 1.98 0.06
N LEU A 322 -23.73 2.28 0.92
CA LEU A 322 -23.96 3.08 2.12
C LEU A 322 -24.47 4.49 1.78
N ALA A 323 -23.87 5.15 0.79
CA ALA A 323 -24.26 6.51 0.39
C ALA A 323 -25.68 6.56 -0.17
N LEU A 324 -26.06 5.58 -0.99
CA LEU A 324 -27.40 5.49 -1.60
C LEU A 324 -28.50 5.11 -0.58
N GLU A 325 -28.16 4.34 0.45
CA GLU A 325 -29.08 3.96 1.54
C GLU A 325 -29.29 5.11 2.56
N GLY A 326 -28.65 6.27 2.37
CA GLY A 326 -28.74 7.41 3.29
C GLY A 326 -27.94 7.21 4.58
N GLY A 327 -27.09 6.19 4.63
CA GLY A 327 -26.34 5.77 5.83
C GLY A 327 -25.21 6.71 6.29
N GLY A 328 -25.06 7.90 5.68
CA GLY A 328 -24.15 8.95 6.14
C GLY A 328 -24.79 9.95 7.12
N GLU A 329 -26.07 9.83 7.41
CA GLU A 329 -26.75 10.71 8.36
C GLU A 329 -26.40 10.33 9.80
N THR A 330 -25.58 11.14 10.45
CA THR A 330 -25.30 11.03 11.89
C THR A 330 -26.20 12.01 12.63
N SER A 331 -26.99 11.51 13.56
CA SER A 331 -27.77 12.32 14.50
C SER A 331 -26.80 13.02 15.49
N GLY A 332 -26.34 14.24 15.16
CA GLY A 332 -25.61 15.07 16.10
C GLY A 332 -24.30 15.65 15.58
N LYS A 333 -24.13 16.94 15.77
CA LYS A 333 -23.03 17.75 15.24
C LYS A 333 -21.64 17.47 15.81
N ASP A 334 -21.52 16.74 16.93
CA ASP A 334 -20.26 16.56 17.69
C ASP A 334 -20.17 15.23 18.46
N ALA A 335 -20.97 14.22 18.14
CA ALA A 335 -20.82 12.93 18.80
C ALA A 335 -19.50 12.30 18.35
N ALA A 336 -18.58 12.11 19.30
CA ALA A 336 -17.49 11.13 19.13
C ALA A 336 -18.14 9.84 18.60
N PRO A 337 -17.52 9.13 17.65
CA PRO A 337 -18.11 7.90 17.15
C PRO A 337 -18.31 6.99 18.35
N GLU A 338 -19.57 6.82 18.78
CA GLU A 338 -19.86 5.65 19.57
C GLU A 338 -19.31 4.50 18.75
N ARG A 339 -18.33 3.81 19.30
CA ARG A 339 -17.94 2.51 18.79
C ARG A 339 -19.23 1.74 18.78
N ASP A 340 -19.79 1.64 17.57
CA ASP A 340 -20.92 0.76 17.39
C ASP A 340 -20.43 -0.58 17.95
N ALA A 341 -20.94 -0.95 19.14
CA ALA A 341 -20.69 -2.25 19.76
C ALA A 341 -21.33 -3.35 18.90
N GLY A 342 -21.46 -3.02 17.61
CA GLY A 342 -22.18 -3.69 16.57
C GLY A 342 -21.79 -5.14 16.44
N ASN A 343 -22.53 -5.82 15.68
CA ASN A 343 -22.48 -7.25 15.38
C ASN A 343 -21.17 -7.66 14.69
N TYR A 344 -20.02 -7.50 15.39
CA TYR A 344 -18.69 -7.82 14.88
C TYR A 344 -18.12 -9.09 15.52
N ALA A 345 -17.47 -9.93 14.68
CA ALA A 345 -16.47 -10.89 15.10
C ALA A 345 -15.06 -10.34 14.79
N GLU A 346 -14.06 -10.79 15.52
CA GLU A 346 -12.69 -10.31 15.37
C GLU A 346 -11.80 -11.36 14.73
N PHE A 347 -10.96 -10.94 13.78
CA PHE A 347 -9.89 -11.77 13.26
C PHE A 347 -8.65 -11.62 14.14
N THR A 348 -8.05 -12.76 14.49
CA THR A 348 -6.79 -12.83 15.24
C THR A 348 -5.80 -13.74 14.52
N ALA A 349 -4.52 -13.52 14.75
CA ALA A 349 -3.47 -14.35 14.19
C ALA A 349 -2.47 -14.74 15.28
N ASP A 350 -1.92 -15.94 15.20
CA ASP A 350 -0.84 -16.35 16.07
C ASP A 350 0.47 -15.59 15.78
N GLY A 351 1.50 -15.79 16.62
CA GLY A 351 2.78 -15.09 16.51
C GLY A 351 3.58 -15.37 15.22
N ASN A 352 3.16 -16.33 14.40
CA ASN A 352 3.81 -16.67 13.13
C ASN A 352 3.47 -15.69 12.00
N PHE A 353 2.44 -14.86 12.18
CA PHE A 353 2.02 -13.89 11.18
C PHE A 353 2.47 -12.47 11.53
N LEU A 354 2.90 -11.73 10.52
CA LEU A 354 3.30 -10.33 10.62
C LEU A 354 2.10 -9.40 10.66
N CYS A 355 1.14 -9.64 9.78
CA CYS A 355 -0.07 -8.84 9.66
C CYS A 355 -1.19 -9.65 8.98
N MET A 356 -2.40 -9.14 9.12
CA MET A 356 -3.62 -9.68 8.56
C MET A 356 -4.63 -8.56 8.32
N THR A 357 -5.45 -8.65 7.27
CA THR A 357 -6.53 -7.72 6.91
C THR A 357 -7.68 -8.49 6.25
N PRO A 358 -8.95 -8.24 6.62
CA PRO A 358 -9.43 -7.29 7.63
C PRO A 358 -9.12 -7.74 9.07
N GLN A 359 -9.31 -6.84 10.05
CA GLN A 359 -9.14 -7.15 11.47
C GLN A 359 -10.46 -7.55 12.13
N ARG A 360 -11.60 -7.21 11.53
CA ARG A 360 -12.92 -7.53 12.05
C ARG A 360 -13.88 -7.92 10.93
N LEU A 361 -14.95 -8.59 11.30
CA LEU A 361 -16.01 -9.04 10.42
C LEU A 361 -17.34 -8.45 10.86
N ASP A 362 -17.96 -7.62 10.03
CA ASP A 362 -19.33 -7.13 10.24
C ASP A 362 -20.31 -8.24 9.87
N LEU A 363 -20.95 -8.84 10.90
CA LEU A 363 -21.90 -9.93 10.73
C LEU A 363 -23.25 -9.49 10.15
N SER A 364 -23.54 -8.18 10.18
CA SER A 364 -24.76 -7.62 9.58
C SER A 364 -24.65 -7.49 8.06
N ARG A 365 -23.42 -7.55 7.52
CA ARG A 365 -23.10 -7.30 6.09
C ARG A 365 -22.29 -8.42 5.46
N LEU A 366 -22.55 -9.68 5.86
CA LEU A 366 -21.87 -10.84 5.30
C LEU A 366 -22.17 -11.00 3.81
N GLU A 367 -21.13 -11.06 3.01
CA GLU A 367 -21.19 -11.51 1.61
C GLU A 367 -20.94 -13.03 1.54
N ASP A 368 -21.13 -13.66 0.37
CA ASP A 368 -20.91 -15.09 0.18
C ASP A 368 -19.47 -15.48 0.40
N GLU A 369 -18.55 -14.56 0.07
CA GLU A 369 -17.12 -14.73 0.22
C GLU A 369 -16.50 -13.55 0.98
N THR A 370 -15.67 -13.88 1.96
CA THR A 370 -14.81 -12.92 2.69
C THR A 370 -13.37 -13.17 2.33
N VAL A 371 -12.67 -12.15 1.84
CA VAL A 371 -11.24 -12.26 1.50
C VAL A 371 -10.41 -11.80 2.67
N LEU A 372 -9.50 -12.66 3.09
CA LEU A 372 -8.50 -12.40 4.12
C LEU A 372 -7.11 -12.36 3.47
N TYR A 373 -6.36 -11.30 3.72
CA TYR A 373 -4.94 -11.19 3.37
C TYR A 373 -4.09 -11.34 4.62
N PHE A 374 -2.94 -12.02 4.49
CA PHE A 374 -1.99 -12.18 5.60
C PHE A 374 -0.55 -12.33 5.08
N ARG A 375 0.42 -12.06 5.96
CA ARG A 375 1.85 -12.29 5.71
C ARG A 375 2.46 -13.11 6.84
N SER A 376 3.35 -14.05 6.48
CA SER A 376 4.19 -14.73 7.48
C SER A 376 5.21 -13.74 8.07
N ARG A 377 5.57 -13.96 9.33
CA ARG A 377 6.61 -13.17 10.00
C ARG A 377 8.02 -13.57 9.55
N GLU A 378 8.19 -14.86 9.31
CA GLU A 378 9.45 -15.46 8.89
C GLU A 378 9.22 -16.39 7.70
N GLU A 379 10.31 -16.72 7.02
CA GLU A 379 10.26 -17.76 6.01
C GLU A 379 9.99 -19.12 6.66
N ARG A 380 9.03 -19.85 6.13
CA ARG A 380 8.62 -21.19 6.59
C ARG A 380 8.42 -22.12 5.40
N GLU A 381 8.82 -23.37 5.59
CA GLU A 381 8.64 -24.41 4.59
C GLU A 381 7.74 -25.53 5.13
N ASN A 382 6.96 -26.14 4.22
CA ASN A 382 6.06 -27.25 4.52
C ASN A 382 5.15 -26.99 5.73
N VAL A 383 4.40 -25.91 5.70
CA VAL A 383 3.49 -25.52 6.77
C VAL A 383 2.03 -25.66 6.37
N LEU A 384 1.19 -25.83 7.37
CA LEU A 384 -0.25 -25.87 7.26
C LEU A 384 -0.84 -24.62 7.91
N VAL A 385 -1.52 -23.80 7.12
CA VAL A 385 -2.28 -22.65 7.60
C VAL A 385 -3.74 -23.04 7.73
N ARG A 386 -4.33 -22.72 8.88
CA ARG A 386 -5.74 -22.98 9.19
C ARG A 386 -6.40 -21.73 9.74
N ILE A 387 -7.71 -21.62 9.53
CA ILE A 387 -8.53 -20.57 10.11
C ILE A 387 -9.71 -21.24 10.82
N TYR A 388 -9.93 -20.86 12.07
CA TYR A 388 -10.95 -21.44 12.94
C TYR A 388 -11.89 -20.37 13.49
N ALA A 389 -13.16 -20.76 13.69
CA ALA A 389 -14.10 -20.07 14.58
C ALA A 389 -14.49 -21.04 15.69
N GLY A 390 -14.03 -20.81 16.91
CA GLY A 390 -14.10 -21.78 17.99
C GLY A 390 -13.45 -23.10 17.57
N GLU A 391 -14.20 -24.20 17.57
CA GLU A 391 -13.72 -25.52 17.14
C GLU A 391 -13.91 -25.79 15.65
N THR A 392 -14.62 -24.94 14.93
CA THR A 392 -14.94 -25.13 13.50
C THR A 392 -13.81 -24.67 12.61
N GLU A 393 -13.25 -25.58 11.80
CA GLU A 393 -12.25 -25.24 10.78
C GLU A 393 -12.96 -24.64 9.56
N LEU A 394 -12.65 -23.37 9.26
CA LEU A 394 -13.24 -22.58 8.16
C LEU A 394 -12.38 -22.61 6.90
N PHE A 395 -11.08 -22.82 7.07
CA PHE A 395 -10.11 -22.81 5.97
C PHE A 395 -8.90 -23.66 6.34
N ARG A 396 -8.35 -24.32 5.31
CA ARG A 396 -7.14 -25.12 5.42
C ARG A 396 -6.36 -25.07 4.12
N ARG A 397 -5.07 -24.76 4.22
CA ARG A 397 -4.18 -24.78 3.05
C ARG A 397 -2.76 -25.17 3.46
N ARG A 398 -2.17 -26.09 2.71
CA ARG A 398 -0.76 -26.44 2.83
C ARG A 398 0.06 -25.55 1.93
N TYR A 399 1.16 -25.02 2.48
CA TYR A 399 2.13 -24.21 1.77
C TYR A 399 3.47 -24.93 1.77
N THR A 400 4.06 -25.10 0.59
CA THR A 400 5.43 -25.59 0.46
C THR A 400 6.42 -24.56 0.97
N ARG A 401 6.10 -23.28 0.80
CA ARG A 401 6.91 -22.16 1.28
C ARG A 401 6.05 -20.94 1.50
N LEU A 402 6.24 -20.26 2.63
CA LEU A 402 5.71 -18.93 2.95
C LEU A 402 6.87 -17.96 3.18
N ARG A 403 6.78 -16.77 2.66
CA ARG A 403 7.81 -15.73 2.78
C ARG A 403 7.23 -14.40 3.24
N PRO A 404 7.92 -13.64 4.10
CA PRO A 404 7.47 -12.34 4.57
C PRO A 404 7.14 -11.31 3.46
N PRO A 405 7.87 -11.25 2.32
CA PRO A 405 7.54 -10.32 1.24
C PRO A 405 6.23 -10.65 0.50
N GLU A 406 5.80 -11.92 0.55
CA GLU A 406 4.66 -12.39 -0.24
C GLU A 406 3.36 -12.28 0.56
N MET A 407 2.35 -11.61 -0.03
CA MET A 407 1.01 -11.49 0.53
C MET A 407 0.18 -12.70 0.14
N GLU A 408 -0.29 -13.44 1.14
CA GLU A 408 -1.20 -14.55 0.94
C GLU A 408 -2.64 -14.09 0.94
N ARG A 409 -3.47 -14.78 0.17
CA ARG A 409 -4.89 -14.52 0.02
C ARG A 409 -5.69 -15.79 0.30
N ALA A 410 -6.58 -15.73 1.29
CA ALA A 410 -7.57 -16.75 1.60
C ALA A 410 -8.98 -16.25 1.30
N VAL A 411 -9.85 -17.12 0.81
CA VAL A 411 -11.27 -16.85 0.60
C VAL A 411 -12.06 -17.72 1.56
N LEU A 412 -12.86 -17.10 2.39
CA LEU A 412 -13.65 -17.74 3.44
C LEU A 412 -15.14 -17.65 3.11
N LYS A 413 -15.88 -18.73 3.34
CA LYS A 413 -17.34 -18.76 3.27
C LYS A 413 -17.89 -18.70 4.70
N LEU A 414 -18.26 -17.50 5.15
CA LEU A 414 -18.59 -17.25 6.55
C LEU A 414 -20.09 -17.08 6.82
N ARG A 415 -20.92 -16.99 5.78
CA ARG A 415 -22.38 -16.76 5.92
C ARG A 415 -23.08 -17.83 6.77
N ASP A 416 -22.69 -19.08 6.57
CA ASP A 416 -23.29 -20.23 7.25
C ASP A 416 -22.45 -20.76 8.43
N ALA A 417 -21.43 -20.02 8.85
CA ALA A 417 -20.54 -20.43 9.92
C ALA A 417 -21.10 -20.28 11.34
N GLY A 418 -22.34 -19.74 11.47
CA GLY A 418 -23.02 -19.58 12.76
C GLY A 418 -22.33 -18.59 13.72
N LEU A 419 -21.55 -17.66 13.18
CA LEU A 419 -20.80 -16.66 13.95
C LEU A 419 -21.70 -15.69 14.70
N LYS A 420 -21.29 -15.29 15.89
CA LYS A 420 -21.97 -14.33 16.76
C LYS A 420 -21.06 -13.15 17.08
N ALA A 421 -21.68 -12.05 17.49
CA ALA A 421 -20.94 -10.89 17.99
C ALA A 421 -20.02 -11.29 19.16
N GLY A 422 -18.76 -10.84 19.08
CA GLY A 422 -17.72 -11.18 20.03
C GLY A 422 -16.96 -12.48 19.74
N ASP A 423 -17.35 -13.25 18.72
CA ASP A 423 -16.59 -14.42 18.31
C ASP A 423 -15.21 -14.03 17.75
N THR A 424 -14.26 -14.93 17.92
CA THR A 424 -12.91 -14.79 17.40
C THR A 424 -12.66 -15.78 16.27
N ILE A 425 -12.14 -15.27 15.16
CA ILE A 425 -11.72 -16.06 14.00
C ILE A 425 -10.19 -16.10 13.99
N GLY A 426 -9.64 -17.24 14.37
CA GLY A 426 -8.20 -17.42 14.58
C GLY A 426 -7.47 -17.93 13.35
N LEU A 427 -6.42 -17.24 12.90
CA LEU A 427 -5.46 -17.67 11.89
C LEU A 427 -4.25 -18.29 12.60
N VAL A 428 -3.99 -19.56 12.32
CA VAL A 428 -2.93 -20.33 12.98
C VAL A 428 -2.05 -21.06 11.97
N MET A 429 -0.76 -21.21 12.30
CA MET A 429 0.21 -21.95 11.51
C MET A 429 0.77 -23.13 12.32
N SER A 430 0.84 -24.29 11.70
CA SER A 430 1.47 -25.48 12.27
C SER A 430 2.44 -26.11 11.28
N GLY A 431 3.38 -26.94 11.75
CA GLY A 431 4.14 -27.82 10.88
C GLY A 431 3.20 -28.77 10.12
N ALA A 432 3.56 -29.12 8.90
CA ALA A 432 2.77 -30.00 8.03
C ALA A 432 3.11 -31.48 8.27
#